data_c38aa552eca284eeadd1bf7266b3e417
#
_entry.id   c38aa552eca284eeadd1bf7266b3e417
#
_cell.length_a   1.000
_cell.length_b   1.000
_cell.length_c   1.000
_cell.angle_alpha   90.00
_cell.angle_beta   90.00
_cell.angle_gamma   90.00
#
_symmetry.space_group_name_H-M   'P 1'
#
loop_
_entity.id
_entity.type
_entity.pdbx_description
1 polymer ?
#
loop_
_entity_poly.entity_id
_entity_poly.type
_entity_poly.pdbx_seq_one_letter_code
_entity_poly.pdbx_strand_id
1 'polypeptide(L)'
;MSRPRSTPAPTDPTDPTAPTHPTGSPASAPPASAPPGSALPGSGPVVLGPGSVVEVTVPADRVQRPPAEVRYADELARLRAADNAARPPGWALSVQAARRFVVGDSKLDISRKFVGDPSLIDRALITLATSRGLMLVGEPGTAKSLLSELLAAAVSGDSTLTIQGGAATTEDQIRYSWNYALLVADGPSPRSLVPAPLLRGMAEGRTVRFEEITRCPLEVQDCLLSPLSDRVLAIPELTGPEAMVFARDGFNIIATANTRDRGVNDMSSALKRRFNFETVFPIADFRTELALVEAEASALLRRSGVTAEPRRDVLEVLVTTFRELRTGETARGDSMDRLSAVMSTAEAVSVAHAVGLRGWFLRGEPGTAEDLVSCLAGTAAKDNPEDLAKLRRYLAQQVTWRSGDQWKALHDARHLLPG
;
A
#
# COMPACT_ATOMS: atom_id res chain seq x y z
N MET A 1 27.39 9.61 -60.23
CA MET A 1 28.24 8.53 -60.74
C MET A 1 28.08 7.31 -59.88
N SER A 2 27.43 6.37 -60.42
CA SER A 2 27.64 4.93 -60.61
C SER A 2 27.23 4.05 -59.42
N ARG A 3 26.07 3.48 -59.51
CA ARG A 3 25.72 2.07 -59.14
C ARG A 3 26.53 1.10 -60.04
N PRO A 4 26.57 -0.24 -59.86
CA PRO A 4 25.51 -1.11 -59.38
C PRO A 4 25.94 -2.49 -58.74
N ARG A 5 24.89 -3.26 -58.33
CA ARG A 5 24.66 -4.72 -58.48
C ARG A 5 25.46 -5.68 -57.58
N SER A 6 24.98 -6.84 -57.11
CA SER A 6 23.85 -7.72 -57.40
C SER A 6 23.79 -8.86 -56.37
N THR A 7 22.59 -9.34 -56.07
CA THR A 7 22.21 -10.67 -55.51
C THR A 7 22.73 -11.85 -56.37
N PRO A 8 22.80 -13.11 -55.89
CA PRO A 8 21.62 -13.93 -55.74
C PRO A 8 21.57 -15.00 -54.60
N ALA A 9 20.41 -15.43 -54.22
CA ALA A 9 20.06 -16.76 -53.72
C ALA A 9 20.00 -17.75 -54.93
N PRO A 10 19.71 -19.05 -54.82
CA PRO A 10 19.09 -19.87 -53.80
C PRO A 10 19.73 -21.28 -53.66
N THR A 11 19.22 -22.19 -52.80
CA THR A 11 18.70 -23.52 -53.10
C THR A 11 18.54 -24.43 -51.85
N ASP A 12 17.34 -24.85 -51.64
CA ASP A 12 16.93 -26.10 -51.01
C ASP A 12 17.22 -27.28 -51.94
N PRO A 13 17.31 -28.56 -51.57
CA PRO A 13 16.32 -29.33 -50.84
C PRO A 13 16.80 -30.58 -50.07
N THR A 14 15.86 -31.26 -49.46
CA THR A 14 15.66 -32.72 -49.23
C THR A 14 15.64 -33.24 -47.80
N ASP A 15 14.43 -33.56 -47.42
CA ASP A 15 13.95 -34.65 -46.54
C ASP A 15 14.38 -36.04 -47.12
N PRO A 16 14.36 -37.19 -46.44
CA PRO A 16 13.45 -37.68 -45.39
C PRO A 16 14.08 -38.66 -44.36
N THR A 17 13.39 -38.98 -43.27
CA THR A 17 13.03 -40.36 -42.85
C THR A 17 12.54 -40.43 -41.40
N ALA A 18 11.30 -40.89 -41.28
CA ALA A 18 10.78 -41.48 -40.05
C ALA A 18 11.18 -42.95 -39.96
N PRO A 19 11.21 -43.55 -38.76
CA PRO A 19 10.32 -44.70 -38.57
C PRO A 19 9.64 -44.83 -37.20
N THR A 20 8.36 -45.16 -37.28
CA THR A 20 7.58 -46.29 -36.68
C THR A 20 7.61 -46.55 -35.18
N HIS A 21 6.40 -46.54 -34.65
CA HIS A 21 5.94 -47.10 -33.38
C HIS A 21 6.26 -48.61 -33.22
N PRO A 22 6.23 -49.11 -31.95
CA PRO A 22 5.19 -50.05 -31.65
C PRO A 22 4.40 -49.86 -30.35
N THR A 23 3.19 -50.29 -30.43
CA THR A 23 2.10 -50.55 -29.51
C THR A 23 2.47 -51.38 -28.29
N GLY A 24 1.75 -51.13 -27.17
CA GLY A 24 1.64 -52.07 -26.05
C GLY A 24 1.08 -51.48 -24.78
N SER A 25 -0.24 -51.53 -24.58
CA SER A 25 -0.88 -51.47 -23.25
C SER A 25 -0.64 -52.76 -22.48
N PRO A 26 -0.66 -52.71 -21.11
CA PRO A 26 -1.91 -53.13 -20.50
C PRO A 26 -2.35 -52.28 -19.28
N ALA A 27 -3.65 -52.34 -19.07
CA ALA A 27 -4.41 -51.81 -17.97
C ALA A 27 -3.94 -52.31 -16.59
N SER A 28 -3.92 -51.43 -15.60
CA SER A 28 -3.94 -51.78 -14.19
C SER A 28 -5.02 -51.00 -13.45
N ALA A 29 -5.75 -51.73 -12.62
CA ALA A 29 -6.95 -51.42 -11.90
C ALA A 29 -6.79 -50.25 -10.87
N PRO A 30 -7.91 -49.62 -10.45
CA PRO A 30 -7.87 -48.53 -9.47
C PRO A 30 -7.65 -49.05 -8.05
N PRO A 31 -6.91 -48.33 -7.18
CA PRO A 31 -6.81 -48.67 -5.78
C PRO A 31 -8.06 -48.23 -4.98
N ALA A 32 -8.31 -48.99 -3.95
CA ALA A 32 -9.47 -48.98 -3.09
C ALA A 32 -9.76 -47.61 -2.41
N SER A 33 -11.05 -47.40 -2.19
CA SER A 33 -11.69 -46.34 -1.42
C SER A 33 -11.11 -46.16 -0.03
N ALA A 34 -10.68 -44.91 0.27
CA ALA A 34 -10.41 -44.43 1.62
C ALA A 34 -11.74 -44.12 2.35
N PRO A 35 -11.78 -44.21 3.71
CA PRO A 35 -13.00 -44.00 4.46
C PRO A 35 -13.44 -42.53 4.51
N PRO A 36 -14.71 -42.21 4.76
CA PRO A 36 -15.23 -40.86 4.72
C PRO A 36 -14.70 -40.06 5.91
N GLY A 37 -13.79 -39.15 5.64
CA GLY A 37 -13.37 -38.11 6.56
C GLY A 37 -14.41 -37.00 6.63
N SER A 38 -14.76 -36.60 7.83
CA SER A 38 -15.68 -35.53 8.22
C SER A 38 -15.57 -34.27 7.36
N ALA A 39 -16.61 -33.97 6.61
CA ALA A 39 -16.76 -32.73 5.89
C ALA A 39 -16.93 -31.57 6.91
N LEU A 40 -16.05 -30.59 6.80
CA LEU A 40 -16.24 -29.29 7.44
C LEU A 40 -17.44 -28.58 6.76
N PRO A 41 -18.36 -27.98 7.52
CA PRO A 41 -19.49 -27.27 6.95
C PRO A 41 -19.03 -25.98 6.29
N GLY A 42 -19.26 -25.84 4.99
CA GLY A 42 -19.15 -24.53 4.32
C GLY A 42 -18.37 -24.44 3.01
N SER A 43 -18.05 -25.55 2.34
CA SER A 43 -17.50 -25.50 0.97
C SER A 43 -18.47 -26.08 -0.05
N GLY A 44 -19.40 -25.26 -0.51
CA GLY A 44 -20.13 -25.52 -1.74
C GLY A 44 -19.29 -25.10 -2.96
N PRO A 45 -19.47 -25.74 -4.13
CA PRO A 45 -18.76 -25.33 -5.33
C PRO A 45 -19.16 -23.91 -5.72
N VAL A 46 -18.16 -23.02 -5.91
CA VAL A 46 -18.37 -21.66 -6.41
C VAL A 46 -18.73 -21.77 -7.89
N VAL A 47 -20.00 -21.65 -8.24
CA VAL A 47 -20.46 -21.50 -9.63
C VAL A 47 -20.37 -20.02 -9.97
N LEU A 48 -19.40 -19.65 -10.81
CA LEU A 48 -19.25 -18.30 -11.34
C LEU A 48 -20.31 -18.08 -12.44
N GLY A 49 -21.38 -17.36 -12.12
CA GLY A 49 -22.31 -16.84 -13.13
C GLY A 49 -21.76 -15.54 -13.75
N PRO A 50 -22.13 -15.19 -14.99
CA PRO A 50 -21.69 -13.95 -15.63
C PRO A 50 -22.25 -12.75 -14.84
N GLY A 51 -21.35 -11.93 -14.30
CA GLY A 51 -21.69 -10.72 -13.53
C GLY A 51 -21.64 -10.85 -12.01
N SER A 52 -21.32 -12.04 -11.46
CA SER A 52 -21.13 -12.19 -10.03
C SER A 52 -19.73 -11.71 -9.63
N VAL A 53 -19.68 -10.62 -8.90
CA VAL A 53 -18.51 -10.30 -8.07
C VAL A 53 -18.37 -11.46 -7.09
N VAL A 54 -17.26 -12.17 -7.12
CA VAL A 54 -16.96 -13.19 -6.10
C VAL A 54 -16.77 -12.43 -4.79
N GLU A 55 -17.80 -12.36 -4.00
CA GLU A 55 -17.69 -11.91 -2.62
C GLU A 55 -16.97 -13.03 -1.85
N VAL A 56 -15.65 -12.98 -1.88
CA VAL A 56 -14.81 -13.82 -1.01
C VAL A 56 -14.98 -13.28 0.39
N THR A 57 -16.03 -13.69 1.07
CA THR A 57 -16.25 -13.41 2.51
C THR A 57 -15.24 -14.23 3.31
N VAL A 58 -13.98 -13.75 3.33
CA VAL A 58 -13.02 -14.23 4.30
C VAL A 58 -13.40 -13.59 5.64
N PRO A 59 -13.61 -14.38 6.73
CA PRO A 59 -13.85 -13.83 8.04
C PRO A 59 -12.77 -12.80 8.41
N ALA A 60 -13.17 -11.67 8.97
CA ALA A 60 -12.26 -10.54 9.22
C ALA A 60 -11.04 -10.91 10.09
N ASP A 61 -11.19 -11.90 10.96
CA ASP A 61 -10.14 -12.46 11.83
C ASP A 61 -9.07 -13.25 11.06
N ARG A 62 -9.37 -13.71 9.84
CA ARG A 62 -8.45 -14.43 8.95
C ARG A 62 -7.81 -13.57 7.87
N VAL A 63 -8.23 -12.32 7.72
CA VAL A 63 -7.63 -11.39 6.77
C VAL A 63 -6.38 -10.79 7.39
N GLN A 64 -5.22 -10.92 6.73
CA GLN A 64 -3.96 -10.37 7.23
C GLN A 64 -4.02 -8.85 7.42
N ARG A 65 -4.65 -8.14 6.48
CA ARG A 65 -4.84 -6.70 6.52
C ARG A 65 -6.24 -6.35 6.01
N PRO A 66 -7.26 -6.34 6.88
CA PRO A 66 -8.57 -5.88 6.50
C PRO A 66 -8.55 -4.38 6.16
N PRO A 67 -9.41 -3.91 5.21
CA PRO A 67 -9.51 -2.49 4.91
C PRO A 67 -10.05 -1.70 6.13
N ALA A 68 -9.81 -0.39 6.15
CA ALA A 68 -10.08 0.45 7.32
C ALA A 68 -11.53 0.39 7.80
N GLU A 69 -12.52 0.34 6.88
CA GLU A 69 -13.94 0.23 7.22
C GLU A 69 -14.31 -1.09 7.91
N VAL A 70 -13.58 -2.17 7.65
CA VAL A 70 -13.74 -3.47 8.34
C VAL A 70 -12.95 -3.47 9.65
N ARG A 71 -11.70 -3.00 9.63
CA ARG A 71 -10.82 -2.94 10.81
C ARG A 71 -11.41 -2.08 11.94
N TYR A 72 -12.10 -1.01 11.61
CA TYR A 72 -12.66 -0.03 12.54
C TYR A 72 -14.19 0.04 12.47
N ALA A 73 -14.84 -1.08 12.13
CA ALA A 73 -16.30 -1.13 11.91
C ALA A 73 -17.09 -0.61 13.10
N ASP A 74 -16.72 -1.00 14.33
CA ASP A 74 -17.40 -0.58 15.56
C ASP A 74 -17.26 0.92 15.83
N GLU A 75 -16.07 1.48 15.58
CA GLU A 75 -15.83 2.91 15.73
C GLU A 75 -16.62 3.73 14.69
N LEU A 76 -16.64 3.26 13.44
CA LEU A 76 -17.47 3.88 12.39
C LEU A 76 -18.96 3.79 12.70
N ALA A 77 -19.43 2.69 13.29
CA ALA A 77 -20.83 2.55 13.74
C ALA A 77 -21.17 3.55 14.86
N ARG A 78 -20.29 3.69 15.87
CA ARG A 78 -20.45 4.70 16.93
C ARG A 78 -20.48 6.12 16.39
N LEU A 79 -19.58 6.44 15.44
CA LEU A 79 -19.56 7.75 14.79
C LEU A 79 -20.82 8.02 14.01
N ARG A 80 -21.33 7.05 13.22
CA ARG A 80 -22.58 7.20 12.46
C ARG A 80 -23.77 7.44 13.36
N ALA A 81 -23.83 6.75 14.50
CA ALA A 81 -24.92 6.91 15.49
C ALA A 81 -24.90 8.28 16.18
N ALA A 82 -23.70 8.87 16.38
CA ALA A 82 -23.54 10.16 17.05
C ALA A 82 -23.49 11.35 16.07
N ASP A 83 -23.49 11.09 14.75
CA ASP A 83 -23.28 12.12 13.71
C ASP A 83 -24.59 12.81 13.33
N ASN A 84 -24.84 13.95 13.96
CA ASN A 84 -26.00 14.82 13.68
C ASN A 84 -25.65 16.05 12.82
N ALA A 85 -24.39 16.15 12.33
CA ALA A 85 -23.96 17.29 11.53
C ALA A 85 -24.34 17.13 10.05
N ALA A 86 -24.36 18.26 9.33
CA ALA A 86 -24.60 18.25 7.89
C ALA A 86 -23.49 17.46 7.18
N ARG A 87 -23.90 16.62 6.22
CA ARG A 87 -23.00 15.79 5.43
C ARG A 87 -22.88 16.36 4.02
N PRO A 88 -21.68 16.41 3.44
CA PRO A 88 -21.54 16.63 2.01
C PRO A 88 -22.32 15.55 1.22
N PRO A 89 -22.89 15.88 0.06
CA PRO A 89 -23.61 14.90 -0.76
C PRO A 89 -22.78 13.65 -1.06
N GLY A 90 -23.36 12.47 -0.91
CA GLY A 90 -22.71 11.18 -1.15
C GLY A 90 -21.75 10.70 -0.05
N TRP A 91 -21.51 11.48 1.02
CA TRP A 91 -20.60 11.07 2.10
C TRP A 91 -21.29 10.16 3.13
N ALA A 92 -20.50 9.18 3.61
CA ALA A 92 -20.93 8.27 4.68
C ALA A 92 -20.97 8.94 6.06
N LEU A 93 -20.06 9.89 6.32
CA LEU A 93 -19.96 10.67 7.56
C LEU A 93 -19.91 12.17 7.26
N SER A 94 -20.30 13.00 8.24
CA SER A 94 -20.04 14.44 8.17
C SER A 94 -18.53 14.74 8.23
N VAL A 95 -18.10 15.93 7.83
CA VAL A 95 -16.73 16.40 7.95
C VAL A 95 -16.21 16.26 9.38
N GLN A 96 -17.05 16.60 10.38
CA GLN A 96 -16.69 16.51 11.80
C GLN A 96 -16.51 15.05 12.25
N ALA A 97 -17.40 14.16 11.87
CA ALA A 97 -17.32 12.75 12.21
C ALA A 97 -16.14 12.06 11.51
N ALA A 98 -15.89 12.38 10.22
CA ALA A 98 -14.72 11.90 9.48
C ALA A 98 -13.41 12.39 10.12
N ARG A 99 -13.36 13.64 10.58
CA ARG A 99 -12.22 14.15 11.35
C ARG A 99 -11.97 13.36 12.62
N ARG A 100 -13.03 13.13 13.45
CA ARG A 100 -12.93 12.35 14.68
C ARG A 100 -12.46 10.93 14.42
N PHE A 101 -12.87 10.32 13.31
CA PHE A 101 -12.40 8.98 12.91
C PHE A 101 -10.87 8.94 12.74
N VAL A 102 -10.27 9.96 12.16
CA VAL A 102 -8.83 10.01 11.88
C VAL A 102 -8.01 10.43 13.10
N VAL A 103 -8.41 11.54 13.76
CA VAL A 103 -7.66 12.13 14.87
C VAL A 103 -7.99 11.55 16.24
N GLY A 104 -9.06 10.76 16.32
CA GLY A 104 -9.57 10.18 17.56
C GLY A 104 -10.54 11.08 18.32
N ASP A 105 -11.36 10.47 19.18
CA ASP A 105 -12.28 11.14 20.11
C ASP A 105 -12.49 10.25 21.36
N SER A 106 -11.89 10.64 22.47
CA SER A 106 -11.99 9.86 23.72
C SER A 106 -13.41 9.78 24.30
N LYS A 107 -14.29 10.75 23.99
CA LYS A 107 -15.68 10.75 24.47
C LYS A 107 -16.53 9.69 23.78
N LEU A 108 -16.20 9.37 22.52
CA LEU A 108 -16.87 8.35 21.72
C LEU A 108 -16.07 7.05 21.65
N ASP A 109 -14.98 6.94 22.39
CA ASP A 109 -14.07 5.80 22.34
C ASP A 109 -13.59 5.52 20.90
N ILE A 110 -13.14 6.57 20.25
CA ILE A 110 -12.53 6.50 18.90
C ILE A 110 -11.03 6.64 19.04
N SER A 111 -10.31 5.63 18.62
CA SER A 111 -8.84 5.61 18.67
C SER A 111 -8.24 6.63 17.70
N ARG A 112 -7.09 7.20 18.06
CA ARG A 112 -6.29 8.01 17.13
C ARG A 112 -5.59 7.10 16.13
N LYS A 113 -5.78 7.32 14.83
CA LYS A 113 -5.25 6.47 13.76
C LYS A 113 -4.14 7.13 12.95
N PHE A 114 -4.11 8.45 12.95
CA PHE A 114 -3.08 9.22 12.26
C PHE A 114 -2.38 10.17 13.24
N VAL A 115 -1.06 10.10 13.23
CA VAL A 115 -0.19 10.96 14.04
C VAL A 115 0.43 12.00 13.14
N GLY A 116 -0.01 13.25 13.26
CA GLY A 116 0.41 14.38 12.45
C GLY A 116 -0.31 15.65 12.86
N ASP A 117 -0.18 16.69 12.05
CA ASP A 117 -0.89 17.96 12.27
C ASP A 117 -2.40 17.79 12.01
N PRO A 118 -3.28 18.01 13.02
CA PRO A 118 -4.72 17.95 12.82
C PRO A 118 -5.26 18.89 11.74
N SER A 119 -4.61 20.02 11.50
CA SER A 119 -5.02 21.00 10.49
C SER A 119 -4.86 20.46 9.07
N LEU A 120 -3.92 19.54 8.84
CA LEU A 120 -3.81 18.80 7.58
C LEU A 120 -5.08 17.97 7.31
N ILE A 121 -5.61 17.30 8.34
CA ILE A 121 -6.83 16.50 8.20
C ILE A 121 -8.03 17.40 7.88
N ASP A 122 -8.10 18.57 8.52
CA ASP A 122 -9.17 19.55 8.26
C ASP A 122 -9.13 20.02 6.80
N ARG A 123 -7.95 20.43 6.29
CA ARG A 123 -7.78 20.85 4.90
C ARG A 123 -8.03 19.70 3.90
N ALA A 124 -7.59 18.49 4.22
CA ALA A 124 -7.82 17.32 3.38
C ALA A 124 -9.32 17.00 3.25
N LEU A 125 -10.06 16.99 4.35
CA LEU A 125 -11.52 16.75 4.34
C LEU A 125 -12.27 17.86 3.60
N ILE A 126 -11.91 19.13 3.81
CA ILE A 126 -12.51 20.23 3.06
C ILE A 126 -12.18 20.12 1.57
N THR A 127 -10.98 19.75 1.20
CA THR A 127 -10.61 19.52 -0.20
C THR A 127 -11.50 18.45 -0.83
N LEU A 128 -11.72 17.33 -0.14
CA LEU A 128 -12.57 16.23 -0.64
C LEU A 128 -14.04 16.62 -0.77
N ALA A 129 -14.51 17.61 -0.02
CA ALA A 129 -15.85 18.18 -0.17
C ALA A 129 -15.98 19.17 -1.34
N THR A 130 -14.86 19.53 -1.99
CA THR A 130 -14.85 20.38 -3.20
C THR A 130 -14.81 19.53 -4.47
N SER A 131 -14.76 20.21 -5.61
CA SER A 131 -14.57 19.57 -6.93
C SER A 131 -13.11 19.15 -7.21
N ARG A 132 -12.15 19.45 -6.32
CA ARG A 132 -10.73 19.14 -6.54
C ARG A 132 -10.35 17.80 -5.90
N GLY A 133 -9.47 17.05 -6.57
CA GLY A 133 -8.82 15.89 -5.96
C GLY A 133 -7.87 16.29 -4.84
N LEU A 134 -7.58 15.38 -3.93
CA LEU A 134 -6.59 15.54 -2.87
C LEU A 134 -5.28 14.85 -3.28
N MET A 135 -4.15 15.58 -3.26
CA MET A 135 -2.82 15.05 -3.47
C MET A 135 -2.03 15.04 -2.16
N LEU A 136 -1.74 13.87 -1.63
CA LEU A 136 -0.89 13.69 -0.47
C LEU A 136 0.56 13.48 -0.91
N VAL A 137 1.43 14.44 -0.62
CA VAL A 137 2.85 14.38 -0.94
C VAL A 137 3.69 14.24 0.32
N GLY A 138 4.88 13.67 0.22
CA GLY A 138 5.80 13.54 1.36
C GLY A 138 6.85 12.47 1.14
N GLU A 139 7.75 12.32 2.10
CA GLU A 139 8.78 11.28 2.04
C GLU A 139 8.15 9.87 2.12
N PRO A 140 8.82 8.83 1.59
CA PRO A 140 8.39 7.46 1.79
C PRO A 140 8.21 7.15 3.29
N GLY A 141 7.19 6.35 3.62
CA GLY A 141 6.93 5.92 5.01
C GLY A 141 6.34 6.97 5.95
N THR A 142 5.84 8.11 5.44
CA THR A 142 5.13 9.13 6.24
C THR A 142 3.63 8.83 6.41
N ALA A 143 3.19 7.62 6.15
CA ALA A 143 1.80 7.16 6.30
C ALA A 143 0.78 7.81 5.34
N LYS A 144 1.20 8.30 4.15
CA LYS A 144 0.29 8.84 3.13
C LYS A 144 -0.79 7.84 2.71
N SER A 145 -0.41 6.60 2.42
CA SER A 145 -1.34 5.54 2.01
C SER A 145 -2.29 5.12 3.13
N LEU A 146 -1.83 5.15 4.39
CA LEU A 146 -2.72 4.96 5.54
C LEU A 146 -3.73 6.10 5.65
N LEU A 147 -3.28 7.35 5.49
CA LEU A 147 -4.17 8.51 5.54
C LEU A 147 -5.19 8.48 4.40
N SER A 148 -4.78 8.13 3.17
CA SER A 148 -5.69 7.98 2.04
C SER A 148 -6.76 6.91 2.31
N GLU A 149 -6.37 5.78 2.89
CA GLU A 149 -7.27 4.68 3.28
C GLU A 149 -8.29 5.13 4.34
N LEU A 150 -7.83 5.79 5.40
CA LEU A 150 -8.70 6.29 6.47
C LEU A 150 -9.70 7.34 5.96
N LEU A 151 -9.24 8.26 5.12
CA LEU A 151 -10.11 9.28 4.52
C LEU A 151 -11.15 8.66 3.61
N ALA A 152 -10.78 7.71 2.73
CA ALA A 152 -11.72 7.01 1.85
C ALA A 152 -12.76 6.21 2.66
N ALA A 153 -12.33 5.49 3.70
CA ALA A 153 -13.23 4.76 4.59
C ALA A 153 -14.23 5.68 5.31
N ALA A 154 -13.76 6.86 5.78
CA ALA A 154 -14.63 7.82 6.48
C ALA A 154 -15.62 8.52 5.55
N VAL A 155 -15.17 8.89 4.34
CA VAL A 155 -15.95 9.64 3.35
C VAL A 155 -16.92 8.75 2.60
N SER A 156 -16.42 7.64 2.04
CA SER A 156 -17.19 6.77 1.14
C SER A 156 -17.69 5.48 1.79
N GLY A 157 -17.23 5.14 2.99
CA GLY A 157 -17.49 3.85 3.62
C GLY A 157 -16.79 2.67 2.94
N ASP A 158 -15.88 2.94 2.02
CA ASP A 158 -15.13 1.95 1.25
C ASP A 158 -13.75 2.53 0.89
N SER A 159 -12.70 1.84 1.28
CA SER A 159 -11.32 2.21 0.97
C SER A 159 -10.66 1.28 -0.07
N THR A 160 -11.43 0.37 -0.65
CA THR A 160 -10.89 -0.70 -1.52
C THR A 160 -10.69 -0.27 -2.98
N LEU A 161 -11.34 0.81 -3.43
CA LEU A 161 -11.16 1.33 -4.79
C LEU A 161 -9.77 1.96 -4.95
N THR A 162 -8.77 1.10 -5.15
CA THR A 162 -7.35 1.50 -5.18
C THR A 162 -6.72 1.20 -6.52
N ILE A 163 -5.99 2.18 -7.06
CA ILE A 163 -5.11 2.07 -8.20
C ILE A 163 -3.68 2.18 -7.68
N GLN A 164 -2.84 1.20 -7.95
CA GLN A 164 -1.41 1.26 -7.61
C GLN A 164 -0.63 1.74 -8.82
N GLY A 165 -0.01 2.90 -8.73
CA GLY A 165 0.82 3.47 -9.77
C GLY A 165 2.13 2.72 -9.95
N GLY A 166 2.54 2.54 -11.20
CA GLY A 166 3.79 1.89 -11.58
C GLY A 166 4.11 2.17 -13.06
N ALA A 167 5.32 1.88 -13.48
CA ALA A 167 5.77 2.08 -14.87
C ALA A 167 4.98 1.24 -15.89
N ALA A 168 4.40 0.11 -15.45
CA ALA A 168 3.59 -0.78 -16.29
C ALA A 168 2.07 -0.56 -16.12
N THR A 169 1.65 0.45 -15.37
CA THR A 169 0.21 0.76 -15.21
C THR A 169 -0.35 1.25 -16.54
N THR A 170 -1.51 0.71 -16.92
CA THR A 170 -2.23 1.04 -18.15
C THR A 170 -3.55 1.75 -17.86
N GLU A 171 -4.15 2.40 -18.85
CA GLU A 171 -5.47 3.03 -18.71
C GLU A 171 -6.56 2.02 -18.36
N ASP A 172 -6.47 0.80 -18.88
CA ASP A 172 -7.45 -0.27 -18.62
C ASP A 172 -7.52 -0.65 -17.13
N GLN A 173 -6.39 -0.56 -16.43
CA GLN A 173 -6.35 -0.80 -14.98
C GLN A 173 -6.94 0.36 -14.16
N ILE A 174 -7.08 1.53 -14.77
CA ILE A 174 -7.60 2.74 -14.15
C ILE A 174 -9.08 2.93 -14.47
N ARG A 175 -9.41 2.94 -15.75
CA ARG A 175 -10.74 3.31 -16.27
C ARG A 175 -11.69 2.11 -16.34
N TYR A 176 -11.46 1.21 -17.26
CA TYR A 176 -12.21 -0.02 -17.53
C TYR A 176 -11.42 -0.92 -18.46
N SER A 177 -11.77 -2.17 -18.51
CA SER A 177 -11.28 -3.16 -19.47
C SER A 177 -12.44 -3.93 -20.09
N TRP A 178 -12.13 -4.89 -20.96
CA TRP A 178 -13.14 -5.72 -21.61
C TRP A 178 -12.99 -7.19 -21.25
N ASN A 179 -14.11 -7.86 -20.99
CA ASN A 179 -14.15 -9.32 -21.03
C ASN A 179 -14.06 -9.75 -22.49
N TYR A 180 -12.88 -10.16 -22.93
CA TYR A 180 -12.62 -10.49 -24.33
C TYR A 180 -13.50 -11.63 -24.86
N ALA A 181 -13.89 -12.60 -24.05
CA ALA A 181 -14.77 -13.67 -24.47
C ALA A 181 -16.17 -13.13 -24.84
N LEU A 182 -16.72 -12.25 -24.00
CA LEU A 182 -18.00 -11.59 -24.26
C LEU A 182 -17.88 -10.55 -25.37
N LEU A 183 -16.77 -9.84 -25.46
CA LEU A 183 -16.53 -8.87 -26.52
C LEU A 183 -16.52 -9.51 -27.91
N VAL A 184 -15.91 -10.69 -28.04
CA VAL A 184 -15.88 -11.45 -29.31
C VAL A 184 -17.26 -12.05 -29.63
N ALA A 185 -17.99 -12.51 -28.61
CA ALA A 185 -19.30 -13.15 -28.80
C ALA A 185 -20.42 -12.15 -29.09
N ASP A 186 -20.50 -11.06 -28.33
CA ASP A 186 -21.65 -10.16 -28.25
C ASP A 186 -21.33 -8.72 -28.72
N GLY A 187 -20.05 -8.43 -29.01
CA GLY A 187 -19.58 -7.07 -29.28
C GLY A 187 -19.44 -6.19 -28.03
N PRO A 188 -19.07 -4.90 -28.22
CA PRO A 188 -19.03 -3.94 -27.13
C PRO A 188 -20.42 -3.70 -26.52
N SER A 189 -20.54 -3.93 -25.22
CA SER A 189 -21.79 -3.79 -24.48
C SER A 189 -21.50 -3.58 -22.99
N PRO A 190 -22.44 -3.08 -22.18
CA PRO A 190 -22.28 -2.99 -20.73
C PRO A 190 -21.96 -4.36 -20.08
N ARG A 191 -22.41 -5.46 -20.70
CA ARG A 191 -22.14 -6.82 -20.22
C ARG A 191 -20.70 -7.25 -20.44
N SER A 192 -20.08 -6.84 -21.55
CA SER A 192 -18.68 -7.13 -21.84
C SER A 192 -17.71 -6.13 -21.18
N LEU A 193 -18.20 -5.00 -20.65
CA LEU A 193 -17.42 -4.01 -19.94
C LEU A 193 -17.04 -4.50 -18.53
N VAL A 194 -15.75 -4.39 -18.18
CA VAL A 194 -15.22 -4.68 -16.84
C VAL A 194 -14.79 -3.37 -16.21
N PRO A 195 -15.56 -2.81 -15.27
CA PRO A 195 -15.24 -1.52 -14.66
C PRO A 195 -14.01 -1.62 -13.75
N ALA A 196 -13.01 -0.76 -13.98
CA ALA A 196 -11.87 -0.55 -13.10
C ALA A 196 -12.21 0.48 -12.00
N PRO A 197 -11.32 0.73 -11.02
CA PRO A 197 -11.66 1.57 -9.87
C PRO A 197 -12.19 2.96 -10.20
N LEU A 198 -11.70 3.62 -11.24
CA LEU A 198 -12.15 4.96 -11.62
C LEU A 198 -13.63 4.95 -12.07
N LEU A 199 -13.98 4.06 -12.99
CA LEU A 199 -15.35 3.93 -13.48
C LEU A 199 -16.30 3.55 -12.33
N ARG A 200 -15.89 2.61 -11.48
CA ARG A 200 -16.67 2.23 -10.29
C ARG A 200 -16.87 3.40 -9.34
N GLY A 201 -15.78 4.11 -9.01
CA GLY A 201 -15.85 5.28 -8.14
C GLY A 201 -16.81 6.35 -8.66
N MET A 202 -16.77 6.64 -9.97
CA MET A 202 -17.69 7.59 -10.60
C MET A 202 -19.14 7.11 -10.57
N ALA A 203 -19.38 5.86 -10.97
CA ALA A 203 -20.72 5.29 -11.03
C ALA A 203 -21.37 5.09 -9.66
N GLU A 204 -20.58 4.81 -8.63
CA GLU A 204 -21.04 4.55 -7.26
C GLU A 204 -20.99 5.79 -6.36
N GLY A 205 -20.36 6.90 -6.79
CA GLY A 205 -20.15 8.10 -5.96
C GLY A 205 -19.15 7.86 -4.84
N ARG A 206 -18.05 7.17 -5.11
CA ARG A 206 -17.03 6.80 -4.11
C ARG A 206 -15.70 7.43 -4.36
N THR A 207 -14.93 7.58 -3.30
CA THR A 207 -13.54 8.05 -3.37
C THR A 207 -12.63 6.97 -3.91
N VAL A 208 -11.89 7.29 -4.96
CA VAL A 208 -10.84 6.43 -5.56
C VAL A 208 -9.49 6.82 -4.99
N ARG A 209 -8.70 5.84 -4.58
CA ARG A 209 -7.33 6.02 -4.12
C ARG A 209 -6.36 5.71 -5.24
N PHE A 210 -5.50 6.66 -5.59
CA PHE A 210 -4.44 6.47 -6.57
C PHE A 210 -3.08 6.55 -5.86
N GLU A 211 -2.54 5.42 -5.49
CA GLU A 211 -1.27 5.34 -4.78
C GLU A 211 -0.10 5.47 -5.75
N GLU A 212 0.89 6.29 -5.38
CA GLU A 212 2.12 6.53 -6.15
C GLU A 212 1.89 6.96 -7.62
N ILE A 213 0.94 7.88 -7.84
CA ILE A 213 0.52 8.34 -9.18
C ILE A 213 1.69 8.77 -10.07
N THR A 214 2.72 9.39 -9.50
CA THR A 214 3.91 9.87 -10.22
C THR A 214 4.79 8.74 -10.78
N ARG A 215 4.55 7.48 -10.42
CA ARG A 215 5.22 6.34 -11.05
C ARG A 215 4.57 5.91 -12.37
N CYS A 216 3.36 6.38 -12.66
CA CYS A 216 2.71 6.13 -13.95
C CYS A 216 3.30 7.01 -15.05
N PRO A 217 3.31 6.54 -16.32
CA PRO A 217 3.56 7.41 -17.47
C PRO A 217 2.60 8.60 -17.49
N LEU A 218 3.06 9.74 -18.02
CA LEU A 218 2.27 10.97 -18.09
C LEU A 218 0.95 10.78 -18.85
N GLU A 219 1.01 10.07 -19.94
CA GLU A 219 -0.14 9.78 -20.80
C GLU A 219 -1.22 9.03 -20.03
N VAL A 220 -0.81 8.10 -19.17
CA VAL A 220 -1.71 7.33 -18.32
C VAL A 220 -2.30 8.19 -17.20
N GLN A 221 -1.51 9.12 -16.62
CA GLN A 221 -2.02 10.06 -15.61
C GLN A 221 -3.10 10.98 -16.18
N ASP A 222 -2.98 11.39 -17.46
CA ASP A 222 -3.88 12.34 -18.10
C ASP A 222 -5.30 11.78 -18.34
N CYS A 223 -5.51 10.45 -18.22
CA CYS A 223 -6.84 9.86 -18.21
C CYS A 223 -7.75 10.37 -17.07
N LEU A 224 -7.16 10.99 -16.03
CA LEU A 224 -7.88 11.60 -14.91
C LEU A 224 -8.39 13.03 -15.20
N LEU A 225 -7.97 13.66 -16.30
CA LEU A 225 -8.29 15.06 -16.57
C LEU A 225 -9.80 15.30 -16.67
N SER A 226 -10.50 14.54 -17.52
CA SER A 226 -11.94 14.67 -17.72
C SER A 226 -12.75 14.25 -16.48
N PRO A 227 -12.45 13.12 -15.81
CA PRO A 227 -13.09 12.75 -14.55
C PRO A 227 -12.97 13.79 -13.43
N LEU A 228 -11.85 14.51 -13.35
CA LEU A 228 -11.65 15.54 -12.34
C LEU A 228 -12.21 16.92 -12.75
N SER A 229 -12.21 17.25 -14.05
CA SER A 229 -12.68 18.56 -14.55
C SER A 229 -14.18 18.58 -14.77
N ASP A 230 -14.65 17.67 -15.63
CA ASP A 230 -15.98 17.66 -16.17
C ASP A 230 -16.88 16.62 -15.52
N ARG A 231 -16.31 15.82 -14.61
CA ARG A 231 -16.99 14.74 -13.89
C ARG A 231 -17.62 13.72 -14.85
N VAL A 232 -16.95 13.47 -15.99
CA VAL A 232 -17.42 12.58 -17.03
C VAL A 232 -16.30 11.63 -17.49
N LEU A 233 -16.68 10.41 -17.83
CA LEU A 233 -15.82 9.39 -18.44
C LEU A 233 -16.53 8.89 -19.70
N ALA A 234 -15.90 9.06 -20.86
CA ALA A 234 -16.37 8.52 -22.13
C ALA A 234 -15.92 7.07 -22.30
N ILE A 235 -16.78 6.24 -22.86
CA ILE A 235 -16.54 4.85 -23.27
C ILE A 235 -16.81 4.80 -24.79
N PRO A 236 -15.82 5.14 -25.62
CA PRO A 236 -16.02 5.34 -27.07
C PRO A 236 -16.53 4.12 -27.83
N GLU A 237 -16.32 2.91 -27.27
CA GLU A 237 -16.74 1.66 -27.85
C GLU A 237 -18.25 1.40 -27.67
N LEU A 238 -18.90 2.09 -26.73
CA LEU A 238 -20.34 2.03 -26.53
C LEU A 238 -21.08 3.12 -27.30
N THR A 239 -22.38 2.92 -27.53
CA THR A 239 -23.25 3.87 -28.21
C THR A 239 -24.43 4.29 -27.32
N GLY A 240 -24.99 5.47 -27.58
CA GLY A 240 -26.13 5.96 -26.81
C GLY A 240 -25.76 6.43 -25.40
N PRO A 241 -26.70 6.35 -24.43
CA PRO A 241 -26.49 6.86 -23.08
C PRO A 241 -25.37 6.16 -22.30
N GLU A 242 -25.06 4.91 -22.65
CA GLU A 242 -24.06 4.07 -21.98
C GLU A 242 -22.63 4.46 -22.35
N ALA A 243 -22.46 5.24 -23.44
CA ALA A 243 -21.14 5.73 -23.89
C ALA A 243 -20.55 6.81 -22.96
N MET A 244 -21.34 7.34 -22.02
CA MET A 244 -20.93 8.42 -21.11
C MET A 244 -21.33 8.10 -19.69
N VAL A 245 -20.36 8.11 -18.79
CA VAL A 245 -20.59 7.94 -17.35
C VAL A 245 -20.35 9.27 -16.64
N PHE A 246 -21.36 9.77 -15.97
CA PHE A 246 -21.30 10.97 -15.14
C PHE A 246 -21.04 10.57 -13.69
N ALA A 247 -20.13 11.29 -13.03
CA ALA A 247 -19.81 11.01 -11.64
C ALA A 247 -21.00 11.35 -10.73
N ARG A 248 -21.33 10.42 -9.84
CA ARG A 248 -22.31 10.64 -8.78
C ARG A 248 -21.73 11.46 -7.63
N ASP A 249 -22.59 12.06 -6.83
CA ASP A 249 -22.21 12.75 -5.60
C ASP A 249 -21.38 11.84 -4.70
N GLY A 250 -20.34 12.41 -4.08
CA GLY A 250 -19.37 11.66 -3.27
C GLY A 250 -18.13 11.19 -4.02
N PHE A 251 -18.13 11.18 -5.37
CA PHE A 251 -16.95 10.84 -6.14
C PHE A 251 -15.85 11.87 -5.95
N ASN A 252 -14.67 11.41 -5.58
CA ASN A 252 -13.43 12.20 -5.62
C ASN A 252 -12.21 11.27 -5.74
N ILE A 253 -11.02 11.85 -5.91
CA ILE A 253 -9.76 11.11 -6.02
C ILE A 253 -8.80 11.58 -4.92
N ILE A 254 -8.23 10.62 -4.18
CA ILE A 254 -7.08 10.84 -3.30
C ILE A 254 -5.88 10.23 -3.98
N ALA A 255 -4.92 11.04 -4.40
CA ALA A 255 -3.67 10.56 -4.97
C ALA A 255 -2.51 10.70 -3.96
N THR A 256 -1.53 9.81 -4.04
CA THR A 256 -0.30 9.90 -3.26
C THR A 256 0.92 10.00 -4.17
N ALA A 257 1.95 10.74 -3.73
CA ALA A 257 3.23 10.83 -4.41
C ALA A 257 4.38 10.95 -3.41
N ASN A 258 5.53 10.40 -3.78
CA ASN A 258 6.76 10.56 -3.00
C ASN A 258 7.57 11.74 -3.52
N THR A 259 8.08 12.58 -2.61
CA THR A 259 8.87 13.77 -2.97
C THR A 259 10.32 13.47 -3.34
N ARG A 260 10.83 12.27 -3.04
CA ARG A 260 12.25 11.91 -3.21
C ARG A 260 12.52 10.77 -4.20
N ASP A 261 11.49 10.21 -4.82
CA ASP A 261 11.70 9.09 -5.77
C ASP A 261 12.44 9.59 -7.02
N ARG A 262 13.60 8.98 -7.33
CA ARG A 262 14.31 9.19 -8.59
C ARG A 262 13.59 8.42 -9.70
N GLY A 263 13.47 9.01 -10.88
CA GLY A 263 12.82 8.38 -12.03
C GLY A 263 11.29 8.45 -12.01
N VAL A 264 10.75 9.40 -11.26
CA VAL A 264 9.32 9.69 -11.18
C VAL A 264 8.92 10.59 -12.34
N ASN A 265 7.84 10.26 -13.02
CA ASN A 265 7.26 11.13 -14.05
C ASN A 265 6.66 12.36 -13.36
N ASP A 266 7.01 13.54 -13.84
CA ASP A 266 6.38 14.76 -13.38
C ASP A 266 4.91 14.78 -13.84
N MET A 267 4.01 15.30 -13.03
CA MET A 267 2.62 15.46 -13.41
C MET A 267 2.47 16.62 -14.40
N SER A 268 1.57 16.49 -15.37
CA SER A 268 1.25 17.60 -16.26
C SER A 268 0.70 18.81 -15.46
N SER A 269 0.98 20.02 -15.93
CA SER A 269 0.46 21.23 -15.28
C SER A 269 -1.07 21.27 -15.30
N ALA A 270 -1.68 20.64 -16.29
CA ALA A 270 -3.11 20.48 -16.41
C ALA A 270 -3.67 19.63 -15.25
N LEU A 271 -3.02 18.48 -14.97
CA LEU A 271 -3.45 17.59 -13.89
C LEU A 271 -3.15 18.19 -12.51
N LYS A 272 -1.98 18.83 -12.32
CA LYS A 272 -1.63 19.52 -11.05
C LYS A 272 -2.71 20.54 -10.63
N ARG A 273 -3.33 21.25 -11.59
CA ARG A 273 -4.39 22.23 -11.29
C ARG A 273 -5.70 21.60 -10.80
N ARG A 274 -5.91 20.30 -10.97
CA ARG A 274 -7.10 19.56 -10.53
C ARG A 274 -6.98 19.00 -9.13
N PHE A 275 -5.78 19.09 -8.54
CA PHE A 275 -5.53 18.65 -7.16
C PHE A 275 -5.23 19.81 -6.23
N ASN A 276 -5.61 19.67 -4.96
CA ASN A 276 -5.05 20.40 -3.85
C ASN A 276 -3.98 19.53 -3.20
N PHE A 277 -2.81 20.11 -2.94
CA PHE A 277 -1.65 19.41 -2.40
C PHE A 277 -1.55 19.60 -0.90
N GLU A 278 -1.38 18.50 -0.18
CA GLU A 278 -1.11 18.48 1.25
C GLU A 278 0.16 17.68 1.51
N THR A 279 1.09 18.28 2.28
CA THR A 279 2.35 17.62 2.60
C THR A 279 2.25 16.88 3.93
N VAL A 280 2.53 15.57 3.89
CA VAL A 280 2.61 14.73 5.07
C VAL A 280 4.06 14.65 5.52
N PHE A 281 4.36 15.31 6.63
CA PHE A 281 5.70 15.36 7.20
C PHE A 281 5.98 14.14 8.11
N PRO A 282 7.25 13.73 8.26
CA PRO A 282 7.66 12.79 9.30
C PRO A 282 7.30 13.33 10.70
N ILE A 283 7.11 12.42 11.66
CA ILE A 283 6.83 12.79 13.05
C ILE A 283 8.05 13.50 13.64
N ALA A 284 7.89 14.77 14.02
CA ALA A 284 8.99 15.60 14.55
C ALA A 284 9.29 15.27 16.03
N ASP A 285 8.26 15.04 16.85
CA ASP A 285 8.44 14.77 18.28
C ASP A 285 8.87 13.31 18.54
N PHE A 286 10.00 13.15 19.27
CA PHE A 286 10.55 11.85 19.60
C PHE A 286 9.60 10.99 20.44
N ARG A 287 8.97 11.57 21.46
CA ARG A 287 8.08 10.83 22.36
C ARG A 287 6.85 10.33 21.63
N THR A 288 6.33 11.14 20.74
CA THR A 288 5.19 10.77 19.89
C THR A 288 5.57 9.64 18.91
N GLU A 289 6.75 9.70 18.29
CA GLU A 289 7.22 8.65 17.39
C GLU A 289 7.47 7.34 18.15
N LEU A 290 8.11 7.40 19.32
CA LEU A 290 8.35 6.24 20.18
C LEU A 290 7.04 5.59 20.64
N ALA A 291 6.07 6.37 21.11
CA ALA A 291 4.76 5.85 21.52
C ALA A 291 4.01 5.18 20.38
N LEU A 292 4.10 5.72 19.16
CA LEU A 292 3.52 5.10 17.97
C LEU A 292 4.19 3.77 17.63
N VAL A 293 5.54 3.74 17.62
CA VAL A 293 6.29 2.50 17.34
C VAL A 293 5.97 1.43 18.38
N GLU A 294 5.90 1.79 19.67
CA GLU A 294 5.54 0.89 20.76
C GLU A 294 4.13 0.31 20.57
N ALA A 295 3.14 1.15 20.30
CA ALA A 295 1.75 0.73 20.14
C ALA A 295 1.55 -0.18 18.93
N GLU A 296 2.11 0.20 17.78
CA GLU A 296 1.98 -0.58 16.54
C GLU A 296 2.77 -1.90 16.60
N ALA A 297 3.99 -1.89 17.14
CA ALA A 297 4.77 -3.11 17.33
C ALA A 297 4.07 -4.08 18.29
N SER A 298 3.54 -3.59 19.43
CA SER A 298 2.75 -4.40 20.37
C SER A 298 1.53 -5.02 19.69
N ALA A 299 0.81 -4.24 18.87
CA ALA A 299 -0.35 -4.75 18.13
C ALA A 299 0.04 -5.86 17.14
N LEU A 300 1.14 -5.68 16.41
CA LEU A 300 1.66 -6.68 15.47
C LEU A 300 2.13 -7.95 16.21
N LEU A 301 2.85 -7.82 17.33
CA LEU A 301 3.30 -8.95 18.12
C LEU A 301 2.14 -9.78 18.66
N ARG A 302 1.10 -9.15 19.21
CA ARG A 302 -0.12 -9.85 19.66
C ARG A 302 -0.79 -10.60 18.52
N ARG A 303 -0.89 -10.02 17.32
CA ARG A 303 -1.43 -10.70 16.14
C ARG A 303 -0.58 -11.88 15.67
N SER A 304 0.73 -11.84 15.94
CA SER A 304 1.67 -12.93 15.67
C SER A 304 1.70 -13.99 16.77
N GLY A 305 0.82 -13.91 17.77
CA GLY A 305 0.77 -14.86 18.88
C GLY A 305 1.86 -14.65 19.96
N VAL A 306 2.54 -13.50 19.93
CA VAL A 306 3.54 -13.14 20.94
C VAL A 306 2.85 -12.42 22.10
N THR A 307 3.04 -12.94 23.32
CA THR A 307 2.45 -12.38 24.54
C THR A 307 3.39 -11.40 25.27
N ALA A 308 4.67 -11.40 24.92
CA ALA A 308 5.64 -10.47 25.48
C ALA A 308 5.50 -9.09 24.81
N GLU A 309 5.45 -8.05 25.64
CA GLU A 309 5.48 -6.67 25.13
C GLU A 309 6.92 -6.29 24.74
N PRO A 310 7.09 -5.41 23.73
CA PRO A 310 8.41 -4.93 23.33
C PRO A 310 9.06 -4.14 24.50
N ARG A 311 10.36 -4.30 24.65
CA ARG A 311 11.10 -3.59 25.69
C ARG A 311 11.26 -2.12 25.29
N ARG A 312 10.78 -1.22 26.14
CA ARG A 312 10.79 0.22 25.88
C ARG A 312 12.22 0.78 25.71
N ASP A 313 13.17 0.30 26.51
CA ASP A 313 14.59 0.71 26.41
C ASP A 313 15.22 0.30 25.07
N VAL A 314 14.83 -0.85 24.51
CA VAL A 314 15.24 -1.28 23.15
C VAL A 314 14.57 -0.43 22.08
N LEU A 315 13.28 -0.09 22.24
CA LEU A 315 12.58 0.79 21.32
C LEU A 315 13.15 2.22 21.30
N GLU A 316 13.59 2.75 22.45
CA GLU A 316 14.25 4.05 22.53
C GLU A 316 15.56 4.05 21.73
N VAL A 317 16.36 2.99 21.84
CA VAL A 317 17.57 2.80 21.02
C VAL A 317 17.22 2.72 19.54
N LEU A 318 16.22 1.94 19.17
CA LEU A 318 15.76 1.80 17.80
C LEU A 318 15.33 3.14 17.18
N VAL A 319 14.39 3.84 17.84
CA VAL A 319 13.84 5.10 17.32
C VAL A 319 14.93 6.18 17.25
N THR A 320 15.82 6.24 18.23
CA THR A 320 16.96 7.17 18.20
C THR A 320 17.88 6.87 17.01
N THR A 321 18.26 5.61 16.80
CA THR A 321 19.09 5.16 15.68
C THR A 321 18.45 5.54 14.34
N PHE A 322 17.14 5.29 14.19
CA PHE A 322 16.41 5.63 12.97
C PHE A 322 16.38 7.13 12.71
N ARG A 323 16.16 7.94 13.74
CA ARG A 323 16.13 9.40 13.61
C ARG A 323 17.49 9.96 13.21
N GLU A 324 18.55 9.54 13.86
CA GLU A 324 19.90 10.00 13.58
C GLU A 324 20.36 9.61 12.17
N LEU A 325 20.15 8.36 11.77
CA LEU A 325 20.47 7.91 10.42
C LEU A 325 19.62 8.59 9.34
N ARG A 326 18.39 8.99 9.67
CA ARG A 326 17.48 9.73 8.79
C ARG A 326 17.87 11.20 8.65
N THR A 327 18.20 11.85 9.75
CA THR A 327 18.54 13.29 9.76
C THR A 327 20.00 13.55 9.37
N GLY A 328 20.90 12.63 9.66
CA GLY A 328 22.36 12.83 9.53
C GLY A 328 22.91 13.66 10.67
N GLU A 329 22.24 13.68 11.82
CA GLU A 329 22.62 14.45 13.00
C GLU A 329 22.38 13.62 14.25
N THR A 330 23.38 13.58 15.16
CA THR A 330 23.25 12.89 16.44
C THR A 330 22.38 13.68 17.42
N ALA A 331 21.94 13.04 18.50
CA ALA A 331 21.22 13.72 19.59
C ALA A 331 22.04 14.83 20.28
N ARG A 332 23.35 14.90 20.04
CA ARG A 332 24.24 15.99 20.49
C ARG A 332 24.38 17.14 19.51
N GLY A 333 23.83 17.01 18.30
CA GLY A 333 23.99 17.98 17.23
C GLY A 333 25.23 17.76 16.35
N ASP A 334 25.93 16.64 16.52
CA ASP A 334 27.08 16.30 15.67
C ASP A 334 26.59 15.80 14.31
N SER A 335 27.16 16.31 13.24
CA SER A 335 26.87 15.87 11.88
C SER A 335 27.44 14.48 11.61
N MET A 336 26.66 13.65 10.91
CA MET A 336 27.04 12.30 10.51
C MET A 336 26.54 11.94 9.12
N ASP A 337 27.07 10.86 8.55
CA ASP A 337 26.66 10.38 7.22
C ASP A 337 25.20 9.88 7.25
N ARG A 338 24.34 10.51 6.47
CA ARG A 338 22.97 10.00 6.21
C ARG A 338 23.02 8.72 5.39
N LEU A 339 22.09 7.82 5.69
CA LEU A 339 21.80 6.72 4.79
C LEU A 339 21.02 7.20 3.55
N SER A 340 21.19 6.52 2.43
CA SER A 340 20.31 6.70 1.27
C SER A 340 18.91 6.12 1.53
N ALA A 341 18.81 5.11 2.39
CA ALA A 341 17.55 4.60 2.91
C ALA A 341 16.82 5.66 3.75
N VAL A 342 15.50 5.69 3.63
CA VAL A 342 14.67 6.76 4.26
C VAL A 342 14.59 6.63 5.78
N MET A 343 14.75 5.44 6.34
CA MET A 343 14.63 5.17 7.79
C MET A 343 13.32 5.69 8.37
N SER A 344 12.22 5.30 7.75
CA SER A 344 10.88 5.77 8.09
C SER A 344 10.36 5.18 9.41
N THR A 345 9.35 5.85 10.01
CA THR A 345 8.65 5.32 11.19
C THR A 345 7.97 3.97 10.91
N ALA A 346 7.47 3.74 9.69
CA ALA A 346 6.89 2.45 9.30
C ALA A 346 7.96 1.34 9.28
N GLU A 347 9.17 1.63 8.81
CA GLU A 347 10.29 0.69 8.89
C GLU A 347 10.73 0.46 10.33
N ALA A 348 10.72 1.49 11.20
CA ALA A 348 10.99 1.32 12.64
C ALA A 348 9.98 0.38 13.31
N VAL A 349 8.69 0.49 12.99
CA VAL A 349 7.65 -0.45 13.46
C VAL A 349 7.95 -1.87 12.98
N SER A 350 8.33 -2.04 11.72
CA SER A 350 8.66 -3.35 11.14
C SER A 350 9.87 -3.99 11.82
N VAL A 351 10.91 -3.20 12.11
CA VAL A 351 12.10 -3.67 12.83
C VAL A 351 11.75 -4.01 14.29
N ALA A 352 10.98 -3.16 14.98
CA ALA A 352 10.52 -3.44 16.35
C ALA A 352 9.74 -4.76 16.42
N HIS A 353 8.84 -5.01 15.47
CA HIS A 353 8.11 -6.27 15.34
C HIS A 353 9.07 -7.45 15.10
N ALA A 354 10.02 -7.33 14.17
CA ALA A 354 11.00 -8.39 13.89
C ALA A 354 11.89 -8.71 15.10
N VAL A 355 12.32 -7.70 15.85
CA VAL A 355 13.08 -7.84 17.11
C VAL A 355 12.27 -8.62 18.14
N GLY A 356 10.99 -8.29 18.31
CA GLY A 356 10.10 -9.02 19.24
C GLY A 356 9.87 -10.47 18.82
N LEU A 357 9.63 -10.73 17.52
CA LEU A 357 9.48 -12.09 16.98
C LEU A 357 10.76 -12.91 17.18
N ARG A 358 11.93 -12.33 16.91
CA ARG A 358 13.22 -12.99 17.06
C ARG A 358 13.47 -13.38 18.51
N GLY A 359 13.22 -12.47 19.47
CA GLY A 359 13.34 -12.77 20.88
C GLY A 359 12.42 -13.91 21.30
N TRP A 360 11.15 -13.80 20.95
CA TRP A 360 10.13 -14.76 21.37
C TRP A 360 10.29 -16.15 20.76
N PHE A 361 10.38 -16.25 19.44
CA PHE A 361 10.41 -17.54 18.76
C PHE A 361 11.76 -18.25 18.80
N LEU A 362 12.87 -17.53 19.02
CA LEU A 362 14.19 -18.16 19.11
C LEU A 362 14.65 -18.40 20.55
N ARG A 363 14.15 -17.61 21.55
CA ARG A 363 14.62 -17.70 22.95
C ARG A 363 13.51 -17.77 23.99
N GLY A 364 12.25 -17.51 23.62
CA GLY A 364 11.14 -17.43 24.57
C GLY A 364 11.13 -16.13 25.41
N GLU A 365 11.85 -15.11 25.01
CA GLU A 365 12.06 -13.86 25.75
C GLU A 365 11.75 -12.63 24.88
N PRO A 366 11.51 -11.45 25.49
CA PRO A 366 11.42 -10.20 24.73
C PRO A 366 12.69 -9.92 23.91
N GLY A 367 12.54 -9.23 22.78
CA GLY A 367 13.66 -8.84 21.94
C GLY A 367 14.67 -7.90 22.62
N THR A 368 15.93 -7.99 22.23
CA THR A 368 17.07 -7.26 22.80
C THR A 368 17.72 -6.32 21.79
N ALA A 369 18.67 -5.49 22.24
CA ALA A 369 19.47 -4.64 21.36
C ALA A 369 20.38 -5.46 20.40
N GLU A 370 20.76 -6.68 20.79
CA GLU A 370 21.48 -7.61 19.91
C GLU A 370 20.60 -8.08 18.74
N ASP A 371 19.33 -8.42 19.03
CA ASP A 371 18.35 -8.73 17.98
C ASP A 371 18.14 -7.53 17.05
N LEU A 372 18.18 -6.31 17.60
CA LEU A 372 18.04 -5.09 16.80
C LEU A 372 19.14 -5.00 15.74
N VAL A 373 20.43 -5.25 16.08
CA VAL A 373 21.51 -5.23 15.09
C VAL A 373 21.25 -6.24 13.97
N SER A 374 20.84 -7.45 14.32
CA SER A 374 20.52 -8.50 13.35
C SER A 374 19.38 -8.12 12.39
N CYS A 375 18.39 -7.33 12.88
CA CYS A 375 17.25 -6.90 12.08
C CYS A 375 17.51 -5.60 11.29
N LEU A 376 18.51 -4.79 11.70
CA LEU A 376 18.79 -3.49 11.08
C LEU A 376 19.35 -3.61 9.66
N ALA A 377 20.26 -4.57 9.42
CA ALA A 377 20.98 -4.65 8.15
C ALA A 377 20.04 -4.74 6.94
N GLY A 378 19.04 -5.62 7.00
CA GLY A 378 18.08 -5.80 5.91
C GLY A 378 17.17 -4.60 5.68
N THR A 379 16.97 -3.74 6.68
CA THR A 379 16.11 -2.55 6.56
C THR A 379 16.90 -1.29 6.23
N ALA A 380 18.04 -1.09 6.90
CA ALA A 380 18.84 0.13 6.80
C ALA A 380 19.78 0.13 5.58
N ALA A 381 20.46 -0.98 5.34
CA ALA A 381 21.42 -1.10 4.24
C ALA A 381 20.80 -1.73 2.98
N LYS A 382 19.83 -2.63 3.16
CA LYS A 382 19.24 -3.41 2.05
C LYS A 382 20.34 -4.07 1.22
N ASP A 383 20.49 -3.67 -0.05
CA ASP A 383 21.51 -4.12 -1.00
C ASP A 383 22.60 -3.05 -1.26
N ASN A 384 22.64 -1.97 -0.46
CA ASN A 384 23.59 -0.87 -0.65
C ASN A 384 24.81 -1.03 0.28
N PRO A 385 26.01 -1.38 -0.27
CA PRO A 385 27.22 -1.54 0.54
C PRO A 385 27.71 -0.23 1.18
N GLU A 386 27.42 0.94 0.57
CA GLU A 386 27.76 2.22 1.18
C GLU A 386 26.95 2.49 2.44
N ASP A 387 25.65 2.21 2.41
CA ASP A 387 24.79 2.36 3.57
C ASP A 387 25.15 1.35 4.67
N LEU A 388 25.55 0.14 4.30
CA LEU A 388 26.10 -0.83 5.26
C LEU A 388 27.38 -0.32 5.92
N ALA A 389 28.29 0.28 5.15
CA ALA A 389 29.52 0.87 5.69
C ALA A 389 29.22 2.06 6.64
N LYS A 390 28.24 2.91 6.30
CA LYS A 390 27.77 4.00 7.17
C LYS A 390 27.16 3.47 8.45
N LEU A 391 26.31 2.44 8.36
CA LEU A 391 25.71 1.79 9.52
C LEU A 391 26.76 1.19 10.45
N ARG A 392 27.78 0.50 9.91
CA ARG A 392 28.90 -0.02 10.70
C ARG A 392 29.64 1.10 11.42
N ARG A 393 29.92 2.19 10.73
CA ARG A 393 30.60 3.38 11.29
C ARG A 393 29.78 4.00 12.40
N TYR A 394 28.47 4.12 12.20
CA TYR A 394 27.52 4.60 13.22
C TYR A 394 27.63 3.73 14.50
N LEU A 395 27.49 2.42 14.38
CA LEU A 395 27.55 1.52 15.53
C LEU A 395 28.94 1.52 16.21
N ALA A 396 30.02 1.72 15.46
CA ALA A 396 31.36 1.73 16.00
C ALA A 396 31.74 3.05 16.69
N GLN A 397 31.23 4.18 16.23
CA GLN A 397 31.70 5.50 16.65
C GLN A 397 30.63 6.32 17.41
N GLN A 398 29.39 6.32 16.91
CA GLN A 398 28.36 7.20 17.44
C GLN A 398 27.61 6.61 18.64
N VAL A 399 27.80 5.32 18.91
CA VAL A 399 27.13 4.63 20.02
C VAL A 399 27.99 4.60 21.28
N THR A 400 29.31 4.67 21.15
CA THR A 400 30.29 4.46 22.24
C THR A 400 30.23 5.48 23.38
N TRP A 401 29.80 6.71 23.12
CA TRP A 401 29.69 7.74 24.14
C TRP A 401 28.37 7.72 24.91
N ARG A 402 27.45 6.84 24.51
CA ARG A 402 26.13 6.73 25.16
C ARG A 402 26.19 5.88 26.41
N SER A 403 25.45 6.30 27.43
CA SER A 403 25.28 5.53 28.66
C SER A 403 24.06 4.62 28.56
N GLY A 404 24.14 3.46 29.23
CA GLY A 404 23.04 2.49 29.34
C GLY A 404 23.36 1.14 28.67
N ASP A 405 22.84 0.08 29.26
CA ASP A 405 23.14 -1.30 28.90
C ASP A 405 22.73 -1.64 27.45
N GLN A 406 21.63 -1.06 26.97
CA GLN A 406 21.15 -1.32 25.60
C GLN A 406 22.05 -0.71 24.52
N TRP A 407 22.63 0.46 24.78
CA TRP A 407 23.61 1.07 23.87
C TRP A 407 24.90 0.29 23.84
N LYS A 408 25.37 -0.18 25.00
CA LYS A 408 26.53 -1.06 25.09
C LYS A 408 26.26 -2.37 24.35
N ALA A 409 25.14 -3.02 24.60
CA ALA A 409 24.74 -4.26 23.89
C ALA A 409 24.66 -4.04 22.37
N LEU A 410 24.11 -2.92 21.91
CA LEU A 410 24.06 -2.56 20.50
C LEU A 410 25.46 -2.41 19.90
N HIS A 411 26.38 -1.74 20.60
CA HIS A 411 27.77 -1.59 20.15
C HIS A 411 28.50 -2.94 20.11
N ASP A 412 28.36 -3.77 21.13
CA ASP A 412 29.04 -5.06 21.23
C ASP A 412 28.55 -6.03 20.14
N ALA A 413 27.27 -5.98 19.81
CA ALA A 413 26.65 -6.79 18.77
C ALA A 413 26.94 -6.33 17.31
N ARG A 414 27.71 -5.24 17.10
CA ARG A 414 28.00 -4.72 15.75
C ARG A 414 28.64 -5.73 14.79
N HIS A 415 29.30 -6.77 15.35
CA HIS A 415 29.90 -7.86 14.58
C HIS A 415 28.86 -8.75 13.86
N LEU A 416 27.58 -8.67 14.27
CA LEU A 416 26.46 -9.38 13.63
C LEU A 416 26.02 -8.74 12.30
N LEU A 417 26.52 -7.54 11.97
CA LEU A 417 26.28 -6.98 10.64
C LEU A 417 27.00 -7.82 9.57
N PRO A 418 26.36 -8.06 8.42
CA PRO A 418 26.98 -8.79 7.30
C PRO A 418 28.36 -8.25 6.96
N GLY A 419 29.29 -9.13 6.55
CA GLY A 419 30.69 -8.82 6.23
C GLY A 419 30.87 -7.95 4.98
#